data_e4645ba40c7d202ffae7123ba80fa8e3
#
_entry.id   e4645ba40c7d202ffae7123ba80fa8e3
#
_cell.length_a   1.000
_cell.length_b   1.000
_cell.length_c   1.000
_cell.angle_alpha   90.00
_cell.angle_beta   90.00
_cell.angle_gamma   90.00
#
_symmetry.space_group_name_H-M   'P 1'
#
loop_
_entity.id
_entity.type
_entity.pdbx_description
1 polymer ?
#
loop_
_entity_poly.entity_id
_entity_poly.type
_entity_poly.pdbx_seq_one_letter_code
_entity_poly.pdbx_strand_id
1 'polypeptide(L)'
;LKLTLIVSSAMLIVSLLGLPRAMWAGIACMSVCLPFTEDGKMRAVDRGVFNIAGCALFLVLYLILPESGRSMIGIIGGIGVGYSAGYKWQTVFNTFGALAIAASLFGLPMALLLRSGINVIASLYTVVCNVIYDKLHGKNTEIAENLVKP
;
A
#
# COMPACT_ATOMS: atom_id res chain seq x y z
N LEU A 1 -14.53 -12.04 2.49
CA LEU A 1 -15.44 -10.88 2.54
C LEU A 1 -14.74 -9.62 3.06
N LYS A 2 -14.07 -9.64 4.23
CA LYS A 2 -13.35 -8.50 4.84
C LYS A 2 -12.38 -7.83 3.85
N LEU A 3 -11.47 -8.60 3.27
CA LEU A 3 -10.47 -8.10 2.31
C LEU A 3 -11.14 -7.42 1.11
N THR A 4 -12.14 -8.08 0.52
CA THR A 4 -12.85 -7.55 -0.65
C THR A 4 -13.51 -6.21 -0.34
N LEU A 5 -14.22 -6.09 0.78
CA LEU A 5 -14.87 -4.85 1.18
C LEU A 5 -13.88 -3.70 1.37
N ILE A 6 -12.78 -3.94 2.07
CA ILE A 6 -11.76 -2.91 2.34
C ILE A 6 -11.09 -2.46 1.04
N VAL A 7 -10.69 -3.38 0.18
CA VAL A 7 -10.01 -3.06 -1.08
C VAL A 7 -10.94 -2.34 -2.04
N SER A 8 -12.18 -2.86 -2.24
CA SER A 8 -13.15 -2.26 -3.17
C SER A 8 -13.58 -0.88 -2.74
N SER A 9 -13.85 -0.66 -1.44
CA SER A 9 -14.24 0.65 -0.92
C SER A 9 -13.09 1.67 -1.01
N ALA A 10 -11.85 1.27 -0.71
CA ALA A 10 -10.69 2.15 -0.86
C ALA A 10 -10.50 2.58 -2.31
N MET A 11 -10.57 1.64 -3.26
CA MET A 11 -10.45 1.95 -4.69
C MET A 11 -11.59 2.84 -5.18
N LEU A 12 -12.82 2.58 -4.72
CA LEU A 12 -13.97 3.40 -5.05
C LEU A 12 -13.81 4.85 -4.56
N ILE A 13 -13.41 5.04 -3.30
CA ILE A 13 -13.19 6.37 -2.71
C ILE A 13 -12.15 7.15 -3.53
N VAL A 14 -10.99 6.53 -3.82
CA VAL A 14 -9.93 7.18 -4.59
C VAL A 14 -10.38 7.51 -6.01
N SER A 15 -11.18 6.64 -6.64
CA SER A 15 -11.75 6.87 -7.97
C SER A 15 -12.77 8.01 -7.97
N LEU A 16 -13.65 8.09 -6.97
CA LEU A 16 -14.64 9.15 -6.82
C LEU A 16 -14.00 10.52 -6.56
N LEU A 17 -12.83 10.54 -5.89
CA LEU A 17 -12.02 11.74 -5.71
C LEU A 17 -11.28 12.17 -7.00
N GLY A 18 -11.42 11.43 -8.10
CA GLY A 18 -10.78 11.72 -9.36
C GLY A 18 -9.24 11.57 -9.31
N LEU A 19 -8.71 10.92 -8.29
CA LEU A 19 -7.26 10.73 -8.15
C LEU A 19 -6.77 9.64 -9.12
N PRO A 20 -5.71 9.90 -9.89
CA PRO A 20 -5.13 8.90 -10.77
C PRO A 20 -4.52 7.75 -9.95
N ARG A 21 -4.48 6.55 -10.54
CA ARG A 21 -3.85 5.37 -9.91
C ARG A 21 -4.58 4.84 -8.66
N ALA A 22 -5.92 4.81 -8.67
CA ALA A 22 -6.73 4.23 -7.60
C ALA A 22 -6.30 2.79 -7.22
N MET A 23 -5.75 2.03 -8.17
CA MET A 23 -5.19 0.69 -7.89
C MET A 23 -4.06 0.70 -6.85
N TRP A 24 -3.34 1.81 -6.65
CA TRP A 24 -2.32 1.88 -5.60
C TRP A 24 -2.93 1.81 -4.20
N ALA A 25 -4.11 2.38 -4.02
CA ALA A 25 -4.85 2.22 -2.77
C ALA A 25 -5.26 0.76 -2.55
N GLY A 26 -5.78 0.10 -3.59
CA GLY A 26 -6.13 -1.31 -3.53
C GLY A 26 -4.96 -2.21 -3.15
N ILE A 27 -3.81 -2.04 -3.82
CA ILE A 27 -2.58 -2.79 -3.52
C ILE A 27 -2.09 -2.50 -2.09
N ALA A 28 -2.17 -1.26 -1.63
CA ALA A 28 -1.80 -0.90 -0.27
C ALA A 28 -2.71 -1.58 0.76
N CYS A 29 -4.02 -1.50 0.60
CA CYS A 29 -4.98 -2.15 1.47
C CYS A 29 -4.80 -3.68 1.48
N MET A 30 -4.67 -4.28 0.29
CA MET A 30 -4.46 -5.73 0.16
C MET A 30 -3.21 -6.20 0.90
N SER A 31 -2.09 -5.50 0.75
CA SER A 31 -0.83 -5.91 1.36
C SER A 31 -0.81 -5.78 2.89
N VAL A 32 -1.65 -4.92 3.46
CA VAL A 32 -1.82 -4.78 4.92
C VAL A 32 -2.81 -5.80 5.46
N CYS A 33 -3.84 -6.18 4.66
CA CYS A 33 -4.88 -7.12 5.07
C CYS A 33 -4.50 -8.61 4.88
N LEU A 34 -3.63 -8.94 3.91
CA LEU A 34 -3.34 -10.31 3.51
C LEU A 34 -2.79 -11.21 4.63
N PRO A 35 -1.93 -10.76 5.53
CA PRO A 35 -1.64 -11.57 6.70
C PRO A 35 -2.82 -11.45 7.65
N PHE A 36 -3.61 -12.50 7.74
CA PHE A 36 -4.71 -12.67 8.70
C PHE A 36 -4.23 -12.78 10.15
N THR A 37 -3.07 -12.24 10.48
CA THR A 37 -2.39 -12.32 11.76
C THR A 37 -2.38 -10.95 12.43
N GLU A 38 -2.09 -10.91 13.73
CA GLU A 38 -2.06 -9.74 14.61
C GLU A 38 -1.11 -8.60 14.14
N ASP A 39 -0.27 -8.86 13.16
CA ASP A 39 0.75 -7.95 12.64
C ASP A 39 0.25 -6.85 11.67
N GLY A 40 -1.05 -6.76 11.41
CA GLY A 40 -1.62 -5.79 10.45
C GLY A 40 -1.26 -4.33 10.75
N LYS A 41 -1.19 -3.96 12.03
CA LYS A 41 -0.80 -2.60 12.45
C LYS A 41 0.68 -2.33 12.14
N MET A 42 1.55 -3.27 12.46
CA MET A 42 2.99 -3.14 12.21
C MET A 42 3.28 -3.07 10.72
N ARG A 43 2.59 -3.88 9.90
CA ARG A 43 2.69 -3.83 8.43
C ARG A 43 2.19 -2.53 7.83
N ALA A 44 1.15 -1.92 8.39
CA ALA A 44 0.68 -0.62 7.93
C ALA A 44 1.72 0.48 8.18
N VAL A 45 2.37 0.47 9.35
CA VAL A 45 3.47 1.39 9.68
C VAL A 45 4.68 1.13 8.76
N ASP A 46 5.10 -0.13 8.65
CA ASP A 46 6.22 -0.50 7.77
C ASP A 46 5.94 -0.08 6.32
N ARG A 47 4.72 -0.27 5.84
CA ARG A 47 4.36 0.16 4.49
C ARG A 47 4.45 1.67 4.32
N GLY A 48 3.97 2.46 5.27
CA GLY A 48 4.09 3.91 5.23
C GLY A 48 5.54 4.37 5.22
N VAL A 49 6.32 3.92 6.19
CA VAL A 49 7.73 4.30 6.39
C VAL A 49 8.59 3.87 5.19
N PHE A 50 8.51 2.59 4.80
CA PHE A 50 9.35 2.07 3.70
C PHE A 50 8.89 2.52 2.31
N ASN A 51 7.63 2.92 2.14
CA ASN A 51 7.18 3.60 0.93
C ASN A 51 7.81 5.01 0.83
N ILE A 52 7.82 5.79 1.91
CA ILE A 52 8.46 7.11 1.95
C ILE A 52 9.97 6.96 1.71
N ALA A 53 10.63 6.01 2.37
CA ALA A 53 12.04 5.70 2.13
C ALA A 53 12.30 5.32 0.66
N GLY A 54 11.43 4.51 0.07
CA GLY A 54 11.48 4.17 -1.36
C GLY A 54 11.33 5.40 -2.27
N CYS A 55 10.43 6.32 -1.94
CA CYS A 55 10.27 7.58 -2.66
C CYS A 55 11.53 8.45 -2.58
N ALA A 56 12.15 8.55 -1.41
CA ALA A 56 13.39 9.31 -1.22
C ALA A 56 14.55 8.69 -2.00
N LEU A 57 14.73 7.37 -1.91
CA LEU A 57 15.77 6.66 -2.68
C LEU A 57 15.55 6.78 -4.20
N PHE A 58 14.29 6.64 -4.64
CA PHE A 58 13.93 6.85 -6.05
C PHE A 58 14.31 8.25 -6.52
N LEU A 59 13.98 9.28 -5.72
CA LEU A 59 14.31 10.67 -6.04
C LEU A 59 15.82 10.86 -6.22
N VAL A 60 16.62 10.35 -5.29
CA VAL A 60 18.08 10.41 -5.34
C VAL A 60 18.60 9.75 -6.62
N LEU A 61 18.15 8.51 -6.92
CA LEU A 61 18.55 7.80 -8.13
C LEU A 61 18.12 8.55 -9.40
N TYR A 62 16.90 9.10 -9.41
CA TYR A 62 16.36 9.83 -10.55
C TYR A 62 17.14 11.11 -10.86
N LEU A 63 17.70 11.78 -9.84
CA LEU A 63 18.52 12.98 -10.00
C LEU A 63 19.96 12.67 -10.42
N ILE A 64 20.52 11.54 -9.95
CA ILE A 64 21.90 11.14 -10.27
C ILE A 64 22.00 10.53 -11.68
N LEU A 65 21.00 9.75 -12.10
CA LEU A 65 21.05 9.06 -13.37
C LEU A 65 20.70 10.00 -14.54
N PRO A 66 21.44 9.86 -15.68
CA PRO A 66 21.08 10.53 -16.92
C PRO A 66 19.72 10.04 -17.44
N GLU A 67 19.07 10.82 -18.28
CA GLU A 67 17.72 10.52 -18.79
C GLU A 67 17.60 9.12 -19.41
N SER A 68 18.59 8.70 -20.15
CA SER A 68 18.65 7.36 -20.76
C SER A 68 18.69 6.22 -19.73
N GLY A 69 19.20 6.48 -18.52
CA GLY A 69 19.31 5.49 -17.45
C GLY A 69 18.09 5.43 -16.51
N ARG A 70 17.19 6.42 -16.54
CA ARG A 70 16.04 6.50 -15.60
C ARG A 70 15.07 5.35 -15.74
N SER A 71 14.90 4.79 -16.93
CA SER A 71 14.06 3.61 -17.16
C SER A 71 14.58 2.35 -16.43
N MET A 72 15.89 2.27 -16.21
CA MET A 72 16.54 1.17 -15.47
C MET A 72 16.09 1.10 -14.02
N ILE A 73 15.70 2.23 -13.40
CA ILE A 73 15.20 2.24 -12.02
C ILE A 73 13.95 1.37 -11.88
N GLY A 74 13.06 1.40 -12.88
CA GLY A 74 11.87 0.55 -12.91
C GLY A 74 12.20 -0.94 -12.99
N ILE A 75 13.20 -1.29 -13.80
CA ILE A 75 13.69 -2.68 -13.96
C ILE A 75 14.32 -3.17 -12.64
N ILE A 76 15.18 -2.35 -12.04
CA ILE A 76 15.78 -2.63 -10.72
C ILE A 76 14.69 -2.83 -9.68
N GLY A 77 13.65 -1.99 -9.72
CA GLY A 77 12.48 -2.15 -8.84
C GLY A 77 11.80 -3.49 -9.00
N GLY A 78 11.52 -3.92 -10.24
CA GLY A 78 10.89 -5.20 -10.54
C GLY A 78 11.72 -6.40 -10.08
N ILE A 79 13.01 -6.41 -10.40
CA ILE A 79 13.96 -7.43 -9.96
C ILE A 79 14.07 -7.44 -8.43
N GLY A 80 14.21 -6.26 -7.82
CA GLY A 80 14.32 -6.11 -6.37
C GLY A 80 13.12 -6.67 -5.60
N VAL A 81 11.91 -6.48 -6.12
CA VAL A 81 10.70 -7.10 -5.53
C VAL A 81 10.79 -8.62 -5.56
N GLY A 82 11.24 -9.21 -6.68
CA GLY A 82 11.34 -10.68 -6.83
C GLY A 82 12.37 -11.32 -5.90
N TYR A 83 13.48 -10.64 -5.65
CA TYR A 83 14.57 -11.14 -4.80
C TYR A 83 14.43 -10.74 -3.33
N SER A 84 13.51 -9.84 -2.99
CA SER A 84 13.36 -9.38 -1.60
C SER A 84 12.61 -10.39 -0.75
N ALA A 85 13.29 -10.99 0.22
CA ALA A 85 12.67 -11.89 1.20
C ALA A 85 11.83 -11.17 2.27
N GLY A 86 12.08 -9.88 2.53
CA GLY A 86 11.42 -9.09 3.57
C GLY A 86 10.42 -8.09 3.03
N TYR A 87 9.25 -7.99 3.68
CA TYR A 87 8.17 -7.05 3.32
C TYR A 87 8.63 -5.58 3.19
N LYS A 88 9.54 -5.15 4.03
CA LYS A 88 10.12 -3.80 4.04
C LYS A 88 10.79 -3.48 2.72
N TRP A 89 11.72 -4.33 2.28
CA TRP A 89 12.44 -4.17 1.02
C TRP A 89 11.53 -4.34 -0.20
N GLN A 90 10.58 -5.26 -0.17
CA GLN A 90 9.55 -5.39 -1.21
C GLN A 90 8.78 -4.06 -1.38
N THR A 91 8.47 -3.36 -0.29
CA THR A 91 7.78 -2.06 -0.34
C THR A 91 8.65 -0.99 -1.01
N VAL A 92 9.94 -0.94 -0.68
CA VAL A 92 10.91 -0.01 -1.31
C VAL A 92 11.00 -0.25 -2.82
N PHE A 93 11.27 -1.49 -3.23
CA PHE A 93 11.47 -1.81 -4.65
C PHE A 93 10.17 -1.71 -5.47
N ASN A 94 9.02 -2.07 -4.88
CA ASN A 94 7.72 -1.86 -5.52
C ASN A 94 7.44 -0.37 -5.76
N THR A 95 7.96 0.51 -4.92
CA THR A 95 7.87 1.96 -5.10
C THR A 95 8.67 2.42 -6.31
N PHE A 96 9.84 1.84 -6.59
CA PHE A 96 10.65 2.16 -7.76
C PHE A 96 9.92 1.87 -9.07
N GLY A 97 9.35 0.66 -9.21
CA GLY A 97 8.60 0.29 -10.39
C GLY A 97 7.39 1.18 -10.63
N ALA A 98 6.65 1.49 -9.56
CA ALA A 98 5.48 2.34 -9.64
C ALA A 98 5.83 3.80 -9.99
N LEU A 99 6.88 4.36 -9.39
CA LEU A 99 7.32 5.73 -9.64
C LEU A 99 7.96 5.91 -11.01
N ALA A 100 8.70 4.94 -11.53
CA ALA A 100 9.28 5.00 -12.87
C ALA A 100 8.21 5.23 -13.94
N ILE A 101 7.07 4.50 -13.83
CA ILE A 101 5.94 4.67 -14.74
C ILE A 101 5.19 5.98 -14.46
N ALA A 102 4.95 6.31 -13.20
CA ALA A 102 4.18 7.50 -12.86
C ALA A 102 4.93 8.80 -13.18
N ALA A 103 6.25 8.84 -12.97
CA ALA A 103 7.06 9.99 -13.27
C ALA A 103 7.07 10.32 -14.79
N SER A 104 6.99 9.31 -15.65
CA SER A 104 6.89 9.53 -17.10
C SER A 104 5.51 10.06 -17.54
N LEU A 105 4.45 9.80 -16.77
CA LEU A 105 3.08 10.18 -17.11
C LEU A 105 2.65 11.52 -16.48
N PHE A 106 3.02 11.77 -15.24
CA PHE A 106 2.54 12.91 -14.44
C PHE A 106 3.65 13.87 -14.02
N GLY A 107 4.91 13.56 -14.37
CA GLY A 107 6.08 14.24 -13.83
C GLY A 107 6.46 13.78 -12.42
N LEU A 108 7.73 14.00 -12.09
CA LEU A 108 8.32 13.50 -10.84
C LEU A 108 7.64 14.02 -9.56
N PRO A 109 7.35 15.32 -9.37
CA PRO A 109 6.76 15.82 -8.14
C PRO A 109 5.38 15.23 -7.87
N MET A 110 4.53 15.18 -8.91
CA MET A 110 3.18 14.63 -8.78
C MET A 110 3.20 13.13 -8.51
N ALA A 111 4.11 12.40 -9.15
CA ALA A 111 4.26 10.96 -8.92
C ALA A 111 4.66 10.65 -7.47
N LEU A 112 5.60 11.42 -6.90
CA LEU A 112 6.04 11.28 -5.50
C LEU A 112 4.91 11.58 -4.51
N LEU A 113 4.18 12.68 -4.70
CA LEU A 113 3.06 13.05 -3.83
C LEU A 113 1.93 12.03 -3.88
N LEU A 114 1.54 11.60 -5.08
CA LEU A 114 0.49 10.58 -5.24
C LEU A 114 0.93 9.24 -4.61
N ARG A 115 2.16 8.80 -4.84
CA ARG A 115 2.65 7.52 -4.34
C ARG A 115 2.71 7.49 -2.82
N SER A 116 3.33 8.49 -2.20
CA SER A 116 3.43 8.58 -0.74
C SER A 116 2.05 8.80 -0.10
N GLY A 117 1.28 9.77 -0.59
CA GLY A 117 -0.03 10.12 -0.03
C GLY A 117 -1.03 8.97 -0.09
N ILE A 118 -1.24 8.37 -1.27
CA ILE A 118 -2.18 7.27 -1.44
C ILE A 118 -1.78 6.06 -0.56
N ASN A 119 -0.48 5.72 -0.48
CA ASN A 119 -0.05 4.59 0.34
C ASN A 119 -0.24 4.83 1.84
N VAL A 120 0.09 6.01 2.35
CA VAL A 120 -0.11 6.35 3.77
C VAL A 120 -1.59 6.35 4.11
N ILE A 121 -2.42 7.05 3.32
CA ILE A 121 -3.86 7.14 3.57
C ILE A 121 -4.52 5.75 3.48
N ALA A 122 -4.19 4.94 2.47
CA ALA A 122 -4.74 3.60 2.31
C ALA A 122 -4.31 2.66 3.45
N SER A 123 -3.08 2.77 3.95
CA SER A 123 -2.60 2.00 5.10
C SER A 123 -3.36 2.36 6.37
N LEU A 124 -3.56 3.65 6.65
CA LEU A 124 -4.34 4.13 7.79
C LEU A 124 -5.81 3.70 7.66
N TYR A 125 -6.40 3.87 6.48
CA TYR A 125 -7.76 3.42 6.18
C TYR A 125 -7.94 1.93 6.50
N THR A 126 -7.00 1.10 6.06
CA THR A 126 -7.02 -0.34 6.31
C THR A 126 -7.00 -0.68 7.80
N VAL A 127 -6.16 0.00 8.59
CA VAL A 127 -6.11 -0.21 10.04
C VAL A 127 -7.46 0.14 10.69
N VAL A 128 -8.03 1.29 10.31
CA VAL A 128 -9.35 1.72 10.84
C VAL A 128 -10.44 0.72 10.48
N CYS A 129 -10.51 0.30 9.21
CA CYS A 129 -11.49 -0.69 8.77
C CYS A 129 -11.31 -2.05 9.46
N ASN A 130 -10.07 -2.49 9.68
CA ASN A 130 -9.80 -3.71 10.43
C ASN A 130 -10.34 -3.63 11.87
N VAL A 131 -10.05 -2.53 12.57
CA VAL A 131 -10.54 -2.33 13.95
C VAL A 131 -12.07 -2.31 14.01
N ILE A 132 -12.73 -1.62 13.07
CA ILE A 132 -14.19 -1.56 13.00
C ILE A 132 -14.76 -2.95 12.72
N TYR A 133 -14.21 -3.67 11.74
CA TYR A 133 -14.67 -5.00 11.36
C TYR A 133 -14.55 -5.98 12.53
N ASP A 134 -13.40 -5.99 13.21
CA ASP A 134 -13.14 -6.89 14.33
C ASP A 134 -14.06 -6.59 15.53
N LYS A 135 -14.36 -5.32 15.81
CA LYS A 135 -15.34 -4.93 16.84
C LYS A 135 -16.77 -5.39 16.51
N LEU A 136 -17.17 -5.30 15.24
CA LEU A 136 -18.51 -5.70 14.80
C LEU A 136 -18.69 -7.23 14.80
N HIS A 137 -17.66 -7.98 14.39
CA HIS A 137 -17.72 -9.44 14.32
C HIS A 137 -17.42 -10.12 15.66
N GLY A 138 -16.51 -9.58 16.46
CA GLY A 138 -16.25 -10.05 17.82
C GLY A 138 -17.50 -10.02 18.71
N LYS A 139 -18.27 -8.95 18.62
CA LYS A 139 -19.54 -8.81 19.32
C LYS A 139 -20.58 -9.86 18.89
N ASN A 140 -20.63 -10.19 17.60
CA ASN A 140 -21.56 -11.20 17.08
C ASN A 140 -21.18 -12.63 17.50
N THR A 141 -19.88 -12.92 17.63
CA THR A 141 -19.39 -14.23 18.10
C THR A 141 -19.69 -14.42 19.59
N GLU A 142 -19.51 -13.39 20.40
CA GLU A 142 -19.81 -13.41 21.83
C GLU A 142 -21.32 -13.59 22.10
N ILE A 143 -22.19 -12.95 21.31
CA ILE A 143 -23.64 -13.10 21.38
C ILE A 143 -24.05 -14.53 20.95
N ALA A 144 -23.45 -15.06 19.89
CA ALA A 144 -23.72 -16.42 19.42
C ALA A 144 -23.28 -17.48 20.44
N GLU A 145 -22.11 -17.32 21.07
CA GLU A 145 -21.65 -18.22 22.16
C GLU A 145 -22.54 -18.18 23.39
N ASN A 146 -23.05 -17.01 23.76
CA ASN A 146 -23.94 -16.85 24.90
C ASN A 146 -25.36 -17.42 24.65
N LEU A 147 -25.80 -17.53 23.39
CA LEU A 147 -27.04 -18.14 22.98
C LEU A 147 -26.98 -19.69 22.90
N VAL A 148 -25.79 -20.25 22.80
CA VAL A 148 -25.54 -21.70 22.66
C VAL A 148 -25.15 -22.35 23.99
N LYS A 149 -24.84 -21.57 25.02
CA LYS A 149 -24.63 -22.10 26.37
C LYS A 149 -25.98 -22.45 27.02
N PRO A 150 -26.19 -23.75 27.38
CA PRO A 150 -27.42 -24.22 28.03
C PRO A 150 -27.60 -23.60 29.41
#